data_830d3e385383628a9b7c83687b92e029
#
_entry.id   830d3e385383628a9b7c83687b92e029
#
_cell.length_a   1.000
_cell.length_b   1.000
_cell.length_c   1.000
_cell.angle_alpha   90.00
_cell.angle_beta   90.00
_cell.angle_gamma   90.00
#
_symmetry.space_group_name_H-M   'P 1'
#
loop_
_entity.id
_entity.type
_entity.pdbx_description
1 polymer ?
#
loop_
_entity_poly.entity_id
_entity_poly.type
_entity_poly.pdbx_seq_one_letter_code
_entity_poly.pdbx_strand_id
1 'polypeptide(L)'
;MGLRKMVFGTRFNRTVERVVWPAGLEELTFGKSFNQPVELASWRPCLRSLRFGRNFDQTLEGVSWPGSIRVVSLGWEFKQPLGGVKWPDTLEELSLVCRVLPLLRRTPLSPRLIKLHFQGGFPTGFLDNAAFPASLKELTLGDGFNEGLQGVRWPVGLEKLKLGRSYRQRVDTVVWPQGIEQLVFGQFFFSNHVPLQSVAWPRGCEVRAAGSTMSRSRTGML
;
A
#
# COMPACT_ATOMS: atom_id res chain seq x y z
N MET A 1 -26.71 20.17 5.57
CA MET A 1 -25.65 19.12 5.48
C MET A 1 -25.10 19.11 4.06
N GLY A 2 -23.78 19.21 3.88
CA GLY A 2 -23.17 19.24 2.56
C GLY A 2 -22.70 17.85 2.10
N LEU A 3 -22.41 17.71 0.81
CA LEU A 3 -21.86 16.48 0.22
C LEU A 3 -20.48 16.18 0.80
N ARG A 4 -20.33 15.00 1.45
CA ARG A 4 -19.05 14.55 2.06
C ARG A 4 -18.27 13.61 1.18
N LYS A 5 -18.95 12.86 0.30
CA LYS A 5 -18.33 11.86 -0.56
C LYS A 5 -18.75 12.09 -2.01
N MET A 6 -17.77 12.07 -2.92
CA MET A 6 -17.99 12.18 -4.35
C MET A 6 -17.24 11.08 -5.09
N VAL A 7 -17.92 10.41 -6.00
CA VAL A 7 -17.35 9.36 -6.84
C VAL A 7 -17.68 9.67 -8.30
N PHE A 8 -16.66 9.84 -9.10
CA PHE A 8 -16.82 10.06 -10.54
C PHE A 8 -16.99 8.73 -11.28
N GLY A 9 -17.84 8.77 -12.31
CA GLY A 9 -18.06 7.62 -13.18
C GLY A 9 -16.81 7.20 -13.97
N THR A 10 -16.84 5.99 -14.49
CA THR A 10 -15.69 5.34 -15.16
C THR A 10 -15.14 6.12 -16.35
N ARG A 11 -15.96 6.91 -17.05
CA ARG A 11 -15.59 7.68 -18.24
C ARG A 11 -15.17 9.12 -17.95
N PHE A 12 -15.26 9.57 -16.70
CA PHE A 12 -14.87 10.95 -16.37
C PHE A 12 -13.36 11.15 -16.59
N ASN A 13 -13.01 12.12 -17.45
CA ASN A 13 -11.64 12.51 -17.76
C ASN A 13 -11.56 13.99 -18.14
N ARG A 14 -12.11 14.89 -17.30
CA ARG A 14 -12.01 16.33 -17.52
C ARG A 14 -11.07 16.95 -16.52
N THR A 15 -10.43 18.08 -16.89
CA THR A 15 -9.57 18.84 -15.96
C THR A 15 -10.31 19.24 -14.70
N VAL A 16 -9.59 19.28 -13.59
CA VAL A 16 -10.11 19.63 -12.27
C VAL A 16 -9.46 20.89 -11.68
N GLU A 17 -8.61 21.55 -12.45
CA GLU A 17 -7.84 22.71 -12.02
C GLU A 17 -8.72 23.86 -11.47
N ARG A 18 -9.86 24.12 -12.11
CA ARG A 18 -10.77 25.21 -11.73
C ARG A 18 -12.04 24.73 -11.02
N VAL A 19 -12.05 23.50 -10.55
CA VAL A 19 -13.23 22.95 -9.89
C VAL A 19 -13.37 23.52 -8.49
N VAL A 20 -14.53 24.07 -8.20
CA VAL A 20 -14.93 24.46 -6.84
C VAL A 20 -15.61 23.25 -6.18
N TRP A 21 -14.86 22.54 -5.34
CA TRP A 21 -15.38 21.37 -4.64
C TRP A 21 -16.39 21.77 -3.53
N PRO A 22 -17.34 20.89 -3.22
CA PRO A 22 -18.24 21.10 -2.07
C PRO A 22 -17.48 21.37 -0.78
N ALA A 23 -17.93 22.33 0.04
CA ALA A 23 -17.21 22.76 1.23
C ALA A 23 -16.97 21.63 2.26
N GLY A 24 -17.89 20.67 2.36
CA GLY A 24 -17.81 19.52 3.28
C GLY A 24 -17.22 18.26 2.68
N LEU A 25 -16.56 18.31 1.50
CA LEU A 25 -16.06 17.11 0.81
C LEU A 25 -14.88 16.48 1.57
N GLU A 26 -15.09 15.26 2.08
CA GLU A 26 -14.12 14.49 2.83
C GLU A 26 -13.50 13.34 2.00
N GLU A 27 -14.27 12.77 1.07
CA GLU A 27 -13.81 11.66 0.23
C GLU A 27 -14.04 11.95 -1.25
N LEU A 28 -13.01 11.80 -2.06
CA LEU A 28 -13.05 11.95 -3.50
C LEU A 28 -12.45 10.74 -4.19
N THR A 29 -13.21 10.14 -5.11
CA THR A 29 -12.76 9.01 -5.92
C THR A 29 -12.96 9.32 -7.39
N PHE A 30 -11.89 9.24 -8.17
CA PHE A 30 -11.95 9.33 -9.61
C PHE A 30 -12.19 7.96 -10.26
N GLY A 31 -12.96 7.96 -11.34
CA GLY A 31 -13.24 6.76 -12.11
C GLY A 31 -12.06 6.27 -12.95
N LYS A 32 -12.23 5.11 -13.60
CA LYS A 32 -11.18 4.39 -14.31
C LYS A 32 -10.39 5.25 -15.31
N SER A 33 -11.08 6.09 -16.09
CA SER A 33 -10.47 6.83 -17.22
C SER A 33 -9.82 8.15 -16.83
N PHE A 34 -9.93 8.58 -15.56
CA PHE A 34 -9.34 9.86 -15.15
C PHE A 34 -7.82 9.84 -15.26
N ASN A 35 -7.28 10.76 -16.08
CA ASN A 35 -5.86 10.97 -16.31
C ASN A 35 -5.56 12.43 -16.62
N GLN A 36 -6.00 13.37 -15.79
CA GLN A 36 -5.75 14.79 -15.94
C GLN A 36 -4.77 15.29 -14.87
N PRO A 37 -3.97 16.32 -15.17
CA PRO A 37 -3.10 16.96 -14.20
C PRO A 37 -3.86 17.42 -12.95
N VAL A 38 -3.20 17.31 -11.80
CA VAL A 38 -3.80 17.63 -10.49
C VAL A 38 -2.95 18.57 -9.65
N GLU A 39 -1.80 19.01 -10.16
CA GLU A 39 -0.89 19.91 -9.46
C GLU A 39 -1.52 21.27 -9.12
N LEU A 40 -2.42 21.76 -9.99
CA LEU A 40 -3.14 23.02 -9.82
C LEU A 40 -4.54 22.86 -9.22
N ALA A 41 -4.90 21.66 -8.82
CA ALA A 41 -6.21 21.41 -8.23
C ALA A 41 -6.31 22.02 -6.82
N SER A 42 -7.35 22.82 -6.59
CA SER A 42 -7.61 23.46 -5.29
C SER A 42 -8.42 22.52 -4.38
N TRP A 43 -7.74 21.63 -3.69
CA TRP A 43 -8.38 20.69 -2.77
C TRP A 43 -8.99 21.36 -1.55
N ARG A 44 -10.10 20.83 -1.06
CA ARG A 44 -10.73 21.33 0.16
C ARG A 44 -9.92 20.97 1.40
N PRO A 45 -9.84 21.86 2.41
CA PRO A 45 -9.11 21.60 3.65
C PRO A 45 -9.62 20.41 4.46
N CYS A 46 -10.87 19.99 4.24
CA CYS A 46 -11.49 18.85 4.91
C CYS A 46 -11.33 17.51 4.17
N LEU A 47 -10.69 17.51 2.97
CA LEU A 47 -10.52 16.29 2.17
C LEU A 47 -9.54 15.32 2.87
N ARG A 48 -10.04 14.15 3.22
CA ARG A 48 -9.30 13.10 3.96
C ARG A 48 -8.87 11.95 3.08
N SER A 49 -9.64 11.64 2.03
CA SER A 49 -9.35 10.51 1.15
C SER A 49 -9.42 10.94 -0.31
N LEU A 50 -8.35 10.67 -1.05
CA LEU A 50 -8.24 10.90 -2.48
C LEU A 50 -7.82 9.61 -3.17
N ARG A 51 -8.69 9.09 -4.05
CA ARG A 51 -8.45 7.84 -4.77
C ARG A 51 -8.50 8.09 -6.27
N PHE A 52 -7.42 7.76 -6.94
CA PHE A 52 -7.32 7.84 -8.39
C PHE A 52 -7.72 6.53 -9.05
N GLY A 53 -8.36 6.63 -10.22
CA GLY A 53 -8.78 5.48 -11.01
C GLY A 53 -7.62 4.79 -11.72
N ARG A 54 -7.93 3.68 -12.39
CA ARG A 54 -6.93 2.79 -12.99
C ARG A 54 -5.93 3.48 -13.90
N ASN A 55 -6.39 4.40 -14.77
CA ASN A 55 -5.58 4.99 -15.85
C ASN A 55 -4.80 6.24 -15.41
N PHE A 56 -4.89 6.65 -14.16
CA PHE A 56 -4.19 7.84 -13.68
C PHE A 56 -2.67 7.64 -13.74
N ASP A 57 -1.99 8.49 -14.52
CA ASP A 57 -0.55 8.47 -14.74
C ASP A 57 -0.01 9.92 -14.90
N GLN A 58 -0.44 10.85 -14.05
CA GLN A 58 0.06 12.22 -14.02
C GLN A 58 1.02 12.43 -12.88
N THR A 59 1.96 13.38 -13.03
CA THR A 59 2.89 13.72 -11.95
C THR A 59 2.14 14.17 -10.68
N LEU A 60 2.71 13.82 -9.53
CA LEU A 60 2.27 14.31 -8.22
C LEU A 60 3.29 15.30 -7.63
N GLU A 61 4.37 15.57 -8.36
CA GLU A 61 5.32 16.61 -7.99
C GLU A 61 4.63 17.99 -8.06
N GLY A 62 4.82 18.79 -7.04
CA GLY A 62 4.17 20.11 -6.95
C GLY A 62 2.71 20.10 -6.44
N VAL A 63 2.10 18.94 -6.24
CA VAL A 63 0.74 18.87 -5.69
C VAL A 63 0.69 19.44 -4.26
N SER A 64 -0.18 20.43 -4.07
CA SER A 64 -0.46 21.00 -2.76
C SER A 64 -1.53 20.16 -2.05
N TRP A 65 -1.09 19.21 -1.22
CA TRP A 65 -1.99 18.33 -0.48
C TRP A 65 -2.73 19.09 0.65
N PRO A 66 -4.02 18.81 0.87
CA PRO A 66 -4.69 19.38 2.05
C PRO A 66 -4.13 18.79 3.34
N GLY A 67 -3.98 19.62 4.38
CA GLY A 67 -3.44 19.18 5.67
C GLY A 67 -4.29 18.15 6.43
N SER A 68 -5.49 17.84 5.93
CA SER A 68 -6.37 16.81 6.48
C SER A 68 -6.24 15.46 5.77
N ILE A 69 -5.48 15.36 4.65
CA ILE A 69 -5.39 14.14 3.86
C ILE A 69 -4.78 13.00 4.68
N ARG A 70 -5.42 11.84 4.67
CA ARG A 70 -4.98 10.64 5.37
C ARG A 70 -4.83 9.45 4.46
N VAL A 71 -5.57 9.40 3.35
CA VAL A 71 -5.59 8.28 2.44
C VAL A 71 -5.34 8.76 1.01
N VAL A 72 -4.31 8.22 0.37
CA VAL A 72 -4.06 8.39 -1.06
C VAL A 72 -3.93 7.03 -1.73
N SER A 73 -4.67 6.83 -2.82
CA SER A 73 -4.60 5.61 -3.61
C SER A 73 -4.35 5.94 -5.07
N LEU A 74 -3.27 5.42 -5.63
CA LEU A 74 -2.91 5.59 -7.04
C LEU A 74 -3.43 4.43 -7.88
N GLY A 75 -3.73 4.73 -9.15
CA GLY A 75 -4.26 3.77 -10.09
C GLY A 75 -3.24 2.77 -10.61
N TRP A 76 -3.73 1.70 -11.24
CA TRP A 76 -2.91 0.58 -11.73
C TRP A 76 -1.87 0.95 -12.80
N GLU A 77 -2.15 1.94 -13.62
CA GLU A 77 -1.26 2.36 -14.72
C GLU A 77 -0.25 3.44 -14.30
N PHE A 78 -0.23 3.85 -13.04
CA PHE A 78 0.66 4.90 -12.54
C PHE A 78 2.13 4.50 -12.66
N LYS A 79 2.94 5.37 -13.33
CA LYS A 79 4.37 5.15 -13.60
C LYS A 79 5.24 6.35 -13.25
N GLN A 80 4.62 7.45 -12.78
CA GLN A 80 5.37 8.69 -12.54
C GLN A 80 6.32 8.56 -11.36
N PRO A 81 7.48 9.24 -11.40
CA PRO A 81 8.40 9.25 -10.30
C PRO A 81 7.77 9.84 -9.03
N LEU A 82 8.10 9.26 -7.89
CA LEU A 82 7.64 9.72 -6.59
C LEU A 82 8.73 10.47 -5.79
N GLY A 83 9.96 10.53 -6.31
CA GLY A 83 11.12 11.11 -5.60
C GLY A 83 10.98 12.58 -5.22
N GLY A 84 10.23 13.37 -6.03
CA GLY A 84 9.94 14.78 -5.78
C GLY A 84 8.61 15.02 -5.06
N VAL A 85 7.85 13.98 -4.76
CA VAL A 85 6.54 14.13 -4.11
C VAL A 85 6.70 14.45 -2.63
N LYS A 86 6.16 15.57 -2.22
CA LYS A 86 6.11 15.97 -0.81
C LYS A 86 4.84 15.43 -0.16
N TRP A 87 4.91 14.19 0.34
CA TRP A 87 3.78 13.59 1.04
C TRP A 87 3.47 14.37 2.33
N PRO A 88 2.20 14.64 2.62
CA PRO A 88 1.84 15.34 3.86
C PRO A 88 2.09 14.46 5.08
N ASP A 89 2.52 15.09 6.19
CA ASP A 89 2.78 14.39 7.45
C ASP A 89 1.53 13.73 8.06
N THR A 90 0.36 14.13 7.59
CA THR A 90 -0.94 13.55 8.01
C THR A 90 -1.31 12.26 7.29
N LEU A 91 -0.55 11.85 6.27
CA LEU A 91 -0.87 10.67 5.46
C LEU A 91 -0.68 9.38 6.27
N GLU A 92 -1.76 8.61 6.42
CA GLU A 92 -1.82 7.38 7.20
C GLU A 92 -1.90 6.12 6.32
N GLU A 93 -2.49 6.23 5.12
CA GLU A 93 -2.66 5.10 4.20
C GLU A 93 -2.23 5.51 2.78
N LEU A 94 -1.34 4.70 2.19
CA LEU A 94 -0.85 4.91 0.84
C LEU A 94 -0.94 3.60 0.03
N SER A 95 -1.64 3.67 -1.11
CA SER A 95 -1.71 2.55 -2.05
C SER A 95 -0.99 2.91 -3.35
N LEU A 96 0.00 2.12 -3.71
CA LEU A 96 0.88 2.34 -4.86
C LEU A 96 0.88 1.13 -5.79
N VAL A 97 1.26 1.36 -7.04
CA VAL A 97 1.58 0.29 -7.99
C VAL A 97 3.08 0.09 -8.06
N CYS A 98 3.53 -1.15 -8.02
CA CYS A 98 4.95 -1.49 -7.88
C CYS A 98 5.84 -1.17 -9.09
N ARG A 99 5.30 -0.75 -10.21
CA ARG A 99 6.10 -0.37 -11.39
C ARG A 99 6.98 0.86 -11.17
N VAL A 100 6.77 1.60 -10.09
CA VAL A 100 7.38 2.90 -9.78
C VAL A 100 8.57 2.80 -8.80
N LEU A 101 9.03 1.63 -8.45
CA LEU A 101 9.71 1.35 -7.20
C LEU A 101 11.23 1.45 -7.08
N PRO A 102 12.05 1.65 -8.07
CA PRO A 102 13.43 2.09 -7.78
C PRO A 102 13.47 3.38 -6.96
N LEU A 103 12.32 4.04 -6.84
CA LEU A 103 12.16 5.39 -6.30
C LEU A 103 11.80 5.46 -4.81
N LEU A 104 11.20 4.42 -4.22
CA LEU A 104 10.93 4.40 -2.77
C LEU A 104 12.20 4.44 -1.90
N ARG A 105 13.32 3.99 -2.43
CA ARG A 105 14.61 4.11 -1.75
C ARG A 105 15.03 5.55 -1.46
N ARG A 106 14.49 6.53 -2.18
CA ARG A 106 14.83 7.95 -2.11
C ARG A 106 13.66 8.86 -1.76
N THR A 107 12.44 8.31 -1.68
CA THR A 107 11.25 9.10 -1.35
C THR A 107 10.94 8.96 0.11
N PRO A 108 11.07 10.03 0.91
CA PRO A 108 10.63 9.99 2.28
C PRO A 108 9.11 9.80 2.31
N LEU A 109 8.68 8.67 2.86
CA LEU A 109 7.26 8.43 3.14
C LEU A 109 6.84 9.23 4.39
N SER A 110 5.55 9.52 4.51
CA SER A 110 5.03 10.20 5.70
C SER A 110 5.47 9.51 7.00
N PRO A 111 5.94 10.25 8.01
CA PRO A 111 6.34 9.68 9.30
C PRO A 111 5.17 9.10 10.10
N ARG A 112 3.93 9.38 9.68
CA ARG A 112 2.70 8.84 10.29
C ARG A 112 2.04 7.74 9.46
N LEU A 113 2.72 7.24 8.43
CA LEU A 113 2.14 6.21 7.56
C LEU A 113 1.94 4.91 8.35
N ILE A 114 0.70 4.47 8.43
CA ILE A 114 0.26 3.27 9.16
C ILE A 114 0.09 2.09 8.22
N LYS A 115 -0.44 2.35 7.00
CA LYS A 115 -0.75 1.31 6.02
C LYS A 115 -0.10 1.61 4.68
N LEU A 116 0.61 0.62 4.15
CA LEU A 116 1.25 0.70 2.86
C LEU A 116 0.85 -0.51 2.01
N HIS A 117 0.18 -0.24 0.90
CA HIS A 117 -0.32 -1.27 0.00
C HIS A 117 0.36 -1.15 -1.37
N PHE A 118 1.01 -2.21 -1.78
CA PHE A 118 1.57 -2.31 -3.11
C PHE A 118 0.73 -3.26 -3.97
N GLN A 119 0.52 -2.87 -5.22
CA GLN A 119 -0.20 -3.65 -6.22
C GLN A 119 0.68 -3.86 -7.46
N GLY A 120 0.37 -4.85 -8.28
CA GLY A 120 1.05 -5.11 -9.56
C GLY A 120 2.25 -6.05 -9.47
N GLY A 121 3.09 -5.98 -10.50
CA GLY A 121 4.33 -6.75 -10.56
C GLY A 121 5.47 -6.04 -9.84
N PHE A 122 6.38 -6.79 -9.27
CA PHE A 122 7.50 -6.27 -8.49
C PHE A 122 8.80 -6.44 -9.27
N PRO A 123 9.64 -5.41 -9.39
CA PRO A 123 10.98 -5.57 -9.94
C PRO A 123 11.87 -6.34 -8.96
N THR A 124 12.83 -7.08 -9.48
CA THR A 124 13.82 -7.80 -8.68
C THR A 124 14.55 -6.87 -7.70
N GLY A 125 14.73 -7.33 -6.47
CA GLY A 125 15.36 -6.55 -5.40
C GLY A 125 14.48 -5.41 -4.86
N PHE A 126 13.18 -5.53 -5.01
CA PHE A 126 12.21 -4.52 -4.56
C PHE A 126 12.37 -4.13 -3.09
N LEU A 127 12.52 -5.12 -2.23
CA LEU A 127 12.68 -4.92 -0.78
C LEU A 127 14.13 -4.65 -0.35
N ASP A 128 15.11 -4.73 -1.25
CA ASP A 128 16.51 -4.46 -0.95
C ASP A 128 16.70 -3.02 -0.53
N ASN A 129 17.13 -2.80 0.70
CA ASN A 129 17.31 -1.48 1.30
C ASN A 129 16.04 -0.61 1.31
N ALA A 130 14.85 -1.22 1.29
CA ALA A 130 13.60 -0.49 1.48
C ALA A 130 13.60 0.21 2.84
N ALA A 131 13.36 1.53 2.84
CA ALA A 131 13.24 2.33 4.05
C ALA A 131 11.76 2.51 4.40
N PHE A 132 11.26 1.68 5.31
CA PHE A 132 9.90 1.81 5.81
C PHE A 132 9.85 2.76 7.01
N PRO A 133 8.81 3.61 7.12
CA PRO A 133 8.64 4.45 8.29
C PRO A 133 8.38 3.59 9.55
N ALA A 134 8.90 4.04 10.70
CA ALA A 134 8.75 3.32 11.97
C ALA A 134 7.28 3.19 12.43
N SER A 135 6.43 4.09 11.96
CA SER A 135 4.97 4.09 12.23
C SER A 135 4.20 2.99 11.49
N LEU A 136 4.83 2.32 10.50
CA LEU A 136 4.13 1.37 9.63
C LEU A 136 3.70 0.11 10.39
N LYS A 137 2.40 -0.14 10.42
CA LYS A 137 1.77 -1.28 11.08
C LYS A 137 1.29 -2.35 10.09
N GLU A 138 0.81 -1.95 8.92
CA GLU A 138 0.29 -2.88 7.92
C GLU A 138 1.03 -2.71 6.59
N LEU A 139 1.62 -3.80 6.10
CA LEU A 139 2.25 -3.89 4.79
C LEU A 139 1.56 -4.94 3.94
N THR A 140 1.10 -4.54 2.74
CA THR A 140 0.57 -5.47 1.76
C THR A 140 1.47 -5.47 0.52
N LEU A 141 2.01 -6.63 0.19
CA LEU A 141 2.72 -6.90 -1.05
C LEU A 141 1.76 -7.64 -1.98
N GLY A 142 1.40 -7.01 -3.08
CA GLY A 142 0.32 -7.46 -3.97
C GLY A 142 0.58 -8.78 -4.69
N ASP A 143 -0.37 -9.16 -5.52
CA ASP A 143 -0.45 -10.50 -6.12
C ASP A 143 0.77 -10.89 -6.98
N GLY A 144 1.50 -9.93 -7.53
CA GLY A 144 2.70 -10.20 -8.32
C GLY A 144 3.99 -10.35 -7.51
N PHE A 145 3.96 -10.17 -6.19
CA PHE A 145 5.16 -10.29 -5.36
C PHE A 145 5.57 -11.75 -5.18
N ASN A 146 6.82 -12.07 -5.56
CA ASN A 146 7.39 -13.40 -5.40
C ASN A 146 8.91 -13.35 -5.19
N GLU A 147 9.40 -12.49 -4.33
CA GLU A 147 10.83 -12.41 -4.00
C GLU A 147 11.10 -12.92 -2.59
N GLY A 148 12.36 -13.30 -2.33
CA GLY A 148 12.79 -13.69 -0.99
C GLY A 148 12.60 -12.57 0.02
N LEU A 149 12.34 -12.95 1.25
CA LEU A 149 12.19 -12.01 2.38
C LEU A 149 13.42 -12.02 3.30
N GLN A 150 14.47 -12.74 2.92
CA GLN A 150 15.72 -12.81 3.67
C GLN A 150 16.41 -11.43 3.66
N GLY A 151 16.87 -10.99 4.82
CA GLY A 151 17.57 -9.72 4.95
C GLY A 151 16.69 -8.46 4.89
N VAL A 152 15.38 -8.61 4.76
CA VAL A 152 14.46 -7.45 4.79
C VAL A 152 14.50 -6.80 6.16
N ARG A 153 14.70 -5.48 6.17
CA ARG A 153 14.65 -4.66 7.39
C ARG A 153 13.22 -4.20 7.65
N TRP A 154 12.49 -5.01 8.40
CA TRP A 154 11.11 -4.70 8.75
C TRP A 154 11.00 -3.51 9.70
N PRO A 155 9.94 -2.68 9.58
CA PRO A 155 9.65 -1.67 10.59
C PRO A 155 9.36 -2.34 11.94
N VAL A 156 9.88 -1.76 13.01
CA VAL A 156 9.77 -2.31 14.36
C VAL A 156 8.33 -2.47 14.85
N GLY A 157 7.44 -1.59 14.35
CA GLY A 157 6.02 -1.58 14.69
C GLY A 157 5.13 -2.40 13.77
N LEU A 158 5.69 -3.23 12.86
CA LEU A 158 4.88 -3.98 11.89
C LEU A 158 4.05 -5.06 12.59
N GLU A 159 2.73 -4.92 12.54
CA GLU A 159 1.75 -5.81 13.14
C GLU A 159 1.18 -6.80 12.10
N LYS A 160 1.07 -6.37 10.83
CA LYS A 160 0.44 -7.19 9.79
C LYS A 160 1.23 -7.15 8.47
N LEU A 161 1.54 -8.34 7.96
CA LEU A 161 2.11 -8.53 6.63
C LEU A 161 1.20 -9.41 5.78
N LYS A 162 0.80 -8.89 4.62
CA LYS A 162 0.04 -9.65 3.63
C LYS A 162 0.85 -9.83 2.35
N LEU A 163 1.02 -11.08 1.93
CA LEU A 163 1.65 -11.49 0.68
C LEU A 163 0.58 -11.95 -0.31
N GLY A 164 0.71 -11.52 -1.56
CA GLY A 164 -0.25 -11.83 -2.60
C GLY A 164 -0.18 -13.25 -3.16
N ARG A 165 -0.97 -13.52 -4.18
CA ARG A 165 -1.19 -14.87 -4.73
C ARG A 165 0.06 -15.56 -5.23
N SER A 166 0.96 -14.81 -5.87
CA SER A 166 2.14 -15.39 -6.52
C SER A 166 3.26 -15.76 -5.57
N TYR A 167 3.17 -15.41 -4.29
CA TYR A 167 4.23 -15.68 -3.33
C TYR A 167 4.43 -17.16 -3.09
N ARG A 168 5.65 -17.66 -3.38
CA ARG A 168 6.03 -19.08 -3.30
C ARG A 168 7.43 -19.29 -2.72
N GLN A 169 8.07 -18.22 -2.21
CA GLN A 169 9.45 -18.32 -1.70
C GLN A 169 9.51 -19.00 -0.34
N ARG A 170 10.67 -19.56 -0.05
CA ARG A 170 10.97 -20.15 1.26
C ARG A 170 10.96 -19.06 2.34
N VAL A 171 10.47 -19.42 3.51
CA VAL A 171 10.37 -18.52 4.67
C VAL A 171 11.02 -19.08 5.93
N ASP A 172 11.67 -20.23 5.83
CA ASP A 172 12.36 -20.93 6.92
C ASP A 172 13.58 -20.15 7.47
N THR A 173 14.16 -19.28 6.65
CA THR A 173 15.29 -18.43 7.02
C THR A 173 14.91 -16.95 7.21
N VAL A 174 13.64 -16.63 7.19
CA VAL A 174 13.16 -15.25 7.35
C VAL A 174 13.19 -14.87 8.83
N VAL A 175 13.83 -13.74 9.11
CA VAL A 175 13.75 -13.10 10.43
C VAL A 175 12.54 -12.20 10.45
N TRP A 176 11.49 -12.64 11.13
CA TRP A 176 10.23 -11.89 11.24
C TRP A 176 10.33 -10.78 12.28
N PRO A 177 9.59 -9.67 12.13
CA PRO A 177 9.51 -8.63 13.15
C PRO A 177 8.88 -9.20 14.44
N GLN A 178 9.40 -8.80 15.60
CA GLN A 178 8.93 -9.33 16.90
C GLN A 178 7.48 -8.99 17.22
N GLY A 179 7.00 -7.85 16.70
CA GLY A 179 5.63 -7.34 16.93
C GLY A 179 4.58 -7.86 15.96
N ILE A 180 4.96 -8.78 15.03
CA ILE A 180 4.01 -9.22 14.01
C ILE A 180 2.88 -10.08 14.62
N GLU A 181 1.64 -9.65 14.41
CA GLU A 181 0.45 -10.33 14.91
C GLU A 181 -0.23 -11.18 13.83
N GLN A 182 -0.10 -10.78 12.57
CA GLN A 182 -0.77 -11.45 11.47
C GLN A 182 0.10 -11.57 10.23
N LEU A 183 0.28 -12.80 9.75
CA LEU A 183 0.87 -13.14 8.47
C LEU A 183 -0.19 -13.75 7.54
N VAL A 184 -0.45 -13.11 6.42
CA VAL A 184 -1.43 -13.58 5.43
C VAL A 184 -0.70 -13.93 4.14
N PHE A 185 -0.70 -15.20 3.77
CA PHE A 185 -0.10 -15.70 2.54
C PHE A 185 -1.15 -15.90 1.46
N GLY A 186 -0.76 -15.69 0.20
CA GLY A 186 -1.61 -16.01 -0.94
C GLY A 186 -1.90 -17.51 -1.05
N GLN A 187 -2.93 -17.85 -1.81
CA GLN A 187 -3.42 -19.24 -1.92
C GLN A 187 -2.36 -20.24 -2.43
N PHE A 188 -1.38 -19.80 -3.22
CA PHE A 188 -0.37 -20.68 -3.80
C PHE A 188 0.83 -20.94 -2.88
N PHE A 189 0.98 -20.25 -1.77
CA PHE A 189 2.06 -20.45 -0.82
C PHE A 189 2.04 -21.86 -0.22
N PHE A 190 0.88 -22.30 0.25
CA PHE A 190 0.70 -23.59 0.91
C PHE A 190 0.66 -24.78 -0.06
N SER A 191 0.56 -24.54 -1.36
CA SER A 191 0.61 -25.58 -2.40
C SER A 191 2.05 -25.99 -2.73
N ASN A 192 3.04 -25.19 -2.39
CA ASN A 192 4.43 -25.53 -2.52
C ASN A 192 4.88 -26.30 -1.27
N HIS A 193 5.61 -27.38 -1.45
CA HIS A 193 6.13 -28.27 -0.38
C HIS A 193 7.15 -27.57 0.54
N VAL A 194 6.82 -26.36 1.04
CA VAL A 194 7.61 -25.69 2.06
C VAL A 194 7.34 -26.42 3.38
N PRO A 195 8.36 -27.01 4.02
CA PRO A 195 8.18 -27.66 5.31
C PRO A 195 7.86 -26.60 6.38
N LEU A 196 6.59 -26.34 6.59
CA LEU A 196 6.10 -25.32 7.55
C LEU A 196 6.51 -25.61 8.98
N GLN A 197 6.86 -26.89 9.27
CA GLN A 197 7.33 -27.32 10.58
C GLN A 197 8.73 -26.76 10.92
N SER A 198 9.55 -26.46 9.91
CA SER A 198 10.90 -25.90 10.11
C SER A 198 10.90 -24.36 10.22
N VAL A 199 9.75 -23.71 10.03
CA VAL A 199 9.66 -22.25 10.08
C VAL A 199 9.54 -21.78 11.53
N ALA A 200 10.44 -20.92 11.95
CA ALA A 200 10.38 -20.24 13.24
C ALA A 200 9.34 -19.12 13.20
N TRP A 201 8.08 -19.49 13.37
CA TRP A 201 6.99 -18.50 13.38
C TRP A 201 7.06 -17.62 14.63
N PRO A 202 6.76 -16.30 14.50
CA PRO A 202 6.71 -15.41 15.65
C PRO A 202 5.70 -15.89 16.71
N ARG A 203 6.03 -15.74 17.98
CA ARG A 203 5.14 -16.15 19.07
C ARG A 203 3.85 -15.33 19.03
N GLY A 204 2.71 -16.02 19.13
CA GLY A 204 1.39 -15.37 19.14
C GLY A 204 0.91 -14.85 17.77
N CYS A 205 1.71 -15.01 16.72
CA CYS A 205 1.33 -14.61 15.38
C CYS A 205 0.28 -15.55 14.80
N GLU A 206 -0.75 -14.96 14.19
CA GLU A 206 -1.73 -15.69 13.41
C GLU A 206 -1.25 -15.84 11.96
N VAL A 207 -1.12 -17.08 11.49
CA VAL A 207 -0.74 -17.37 10.09
C VAL A 207 -1.97 -17.86 9.33
N ARG A 208 -2.33 -17.17 8.24
CA ARG A 208 -3.51 -17.47 7.43
C ARG A 208 -3.18 -17.64 5.94
N ALA A 209 -3.98 -18.45 5.25
CA ALA A 209 -4.07 -18.42 3.78
C ALA A 209 -5.16 -17.42 3.34
N ALA A 210 -4.87 -16.60 2.34
CA ALA A 210 -5.88 -15.72 1.75
C ALA A 210 -7.00 -16.56 1.11
N GLY A 211 -8.24 -16.31 1.53
CA GLY A 211 -9.43 -17.05 1.02
C GLY A 211 -9.71 -18.38 1.69
N SER A 212 -8.96 -18.79 2.71
CA SER A 212 -9.22 -19.98 3.51
C SER A 212 -9.69 -19.61 4.91
N THR A 213 -10.68 -20.36 5.42
CA THR A 213 -11.11 -20.33 6.81
C THR A 213 -10.18 -21.13 7.74
N MET A 214 -9.08 -21.68 7.21
CA MET A 214 -8.09 -22.37 8.04
C MET A 214 -7.27 -21.34 8.83
N SER A 215 -7.74 -21.00 10.01
CA SER A 215 -6.92 -20.38 11.04
C SER A 215 -6.16 -21.48 11.78
N ARG A 216 -4.83 -21.43 11.78
CA ARG A 216 -4.08 -22.10 12.85
C ARG A 216 -4.13 -21.16 14.06
N SER A 217 -5.06 -21.47 14.97
CA SER A 217 -5.19 -20.79 16.25
C SER A 217 -3.98 -21.00 17.16
N ARG A 218 -3.79 -20.01 18.01
CA ARG A 218 -2.92 -19.88 19.18
C ARG A 218 -2.74 -21.13 20.01
N THR A 219 -2.11 -22.17 19.57
CA THR A 219 -1.55 -23.14 20.55
C THR A 219 -0.61 -24.09 19.83
N GLY A 220 0.57 -24.21 20.38
CA GLY A 220 1.56 -25.15 19.95
C GLY A 220 1.09 -26.59 20.07
N MET A 221 1.88 -27.45 19.49
CA MET A 221 1.85 -28.90 19.49
C MET A 221 1.06 -29.52 18.31
N LEU A 222 1.72 -29.91 17.30
CA LEU A 222 2.22 -31.27 17.07
C LEU A 222 3.42 -31.21 16.16
#